data_bb5ac3cdf4f4429a55442eb695dd1e56
#
_entry.id   bb5ac3cdf4f4429a55442eb695dd1e56
#
_cell.length_a   1.000
_cell.length_b   1.000
_cell.length_c   1.000
_cell.angle_alpha   90.00
_cell.angle_beta   90.00
_cell.angle_gamma   90.00
#
_symmetry.space_group_name_H-M   'P 1'
#
loop_
_entity.id
_entity.type
_entity.pdbx_description
1 polymer ?
#
loop_
_entity_poly.entity_id
_entity_poly.type
_entity_poly.pdbx_seq_one_letter_code
_entity_poly.pdbx_strand_id
1 'polypeptide(L)'
;VGPAVAAAVSAARIRLQEALTGLYPGNLVLSLSAGVIYHRLLQRITARNGVPAEPLVPRQLGPDICVPYGKILRGVTVPNTVTKTLRTDKVYEPDLSAYSIEAYPGYSPLPDQVRTIRAFDRPVILVDDMLHDGKRIRRLAPLLEQTHTRVDQVLVGYLTGMGRDLMEQLGYPVDSIYYLPNLRRWFVESTLYPFIGGDTVRRTGLLPGGLQPSVNRILPYASPELPDVDSRAVWQLSLCCLENARDILLALEAEYRSLYARNLTLARLGEAVILPLCPDKGPCMTYDLTRAASTYLDGDIEQLRRMR
;
A
#
# COMPACT_ATOMS: atom_id res chain seq x y z
N VAL A 1 -2.49 18.69 2.03
CA VAL A 1 -1.72 18.35 3.24
C VAL A 1 -1.03 19.62 3.68
N GLY A 2 -1.32 20.07 4.88
CA GLY A 2 -0.74 21.28 5.42
C GLY A 2 0.74 21.11 5.84
N PRO A 3 1.43 22.22 6.11
CA PRO A 3 2.86 22.19 6.36
C PRO A 3 3.24 21.40 7.64
N ALA A 4 2.38 21.41 8.67
CA ALA A 4 2.63 20.67 9.90
C ALA A 4 2.60 19.15 9.68
N VAL A 5 1.61 18.64 8.94
CA VAL A 5 1.52 17.22 8.58
C VAL A 5 2.68 16.81 7.67
N ALA A 6 3.05 17.65 6.70
CA ALA A 6 4.20 17.39 5.83
C ALA A 6 5.51 17.29 6.62
N ALA A 7 5.72 18.18 7.60
CA ALA A 7 6.87 18.13 8.49
C ALA A 7 6.89 16.86 9.35
N ALA A 8 5.74 16.49 9.94
CA ALA A 8 5.62 15.27 10.74
C ALA A 8 5.95 14.00 9.91
N VAL A 9 5.44 13.91 8.67
CA VAL A 9 5.75 12.79 7.75
C VAL A 9 7.23 12.76 7.40
N SER A 10 7.85 13.92 7.15
CA SER A 10 9.28 13.98 6.83
C SER A 10 10.15 13.54 8.02
N ALA A 11 9.83 13.99 9.23
CA ALA A 11 10.52 13.57 10.45
C ALA A 11 10.34 12.06 10.72
N ALA A 12 9.13 11.54 10.52
CA ALA A 12 8.84 10.12 10.69
C ALA A 12 9.67 9.25 9.73
N ARG A 13 9.86 9.68 8.48
CA ARG A 13 10.70 8.96 7.50
C ARG A 13 12.16 8.91 7.90
N ILE A 14 12.70 10.00 8.42
CA ILE A 14 14.10 10.02 8.91
C ILE A 14 14.25 9.01 10.05
N ARG A 15 13.39 9.08 11.07
CA ARG A 15 13.42 8.13 12.21
C ARG A 15 13.25 6.67 11.77
N LEU A 16 12.34 6.41 10.83
CA LEU A 16 12.14 5.06 10.28
C LEU A 16 13.39 4.57 9.55
N GLN A 17 14.02 5.41 8.74
CA GLN A 17 15.25 5.04 8.03
C GLN A 17 16.39 4.74 9.00
N GLU A 18 16.55 5.51 10.06
CA GLU A 18 17.52 5.26 11.13
C GLU A 18 17.23 3.92 11.84
N ALA A 19 15.97 3.67 12.20
CA ALA A 19 15.56 2.42 12.84
C ALA A 19 15.82 1.21 11.93
N LEU A 20 15.52 1.29 10.64
CA LEU A 20 15.79 0.22 9.67
C LEU A 20 17.29 0.00 9.42
N THR A 21 18.10 1.06 9.46
CA THR A 21 19.56 0.95 9.36
C THR A 21 20.13 0.24 10.60
N GLY A 22 19.60 0.53 11.78
CA GLY A 22 19.97 -0.17 13.02
C GLY A 22 19.54 -1.64 13.04
N LEU A 23 18.43 -1.96 12.35
CA LEU A 23 17.90 -3.33 12.25
C LEU A 23 18.81 -4.25 11.41
N TYR A 24 19.46 -3.70 10.39
CA TYR A 24 20.33 -4.43 9.46
C TYR A 24 21.69 -3.76 9.31
N PRO A 25 22.54 -3.79 10.35
CA PRO A 25 23.85 -3.15 10.30
C PRO A 25 24.69 -3.72 9.15
N GLY A 26 25.38 -2.85 8.43
CA GLY A 26 26.21 -3.22 7.28
C GLY A 26 25.44 -3.42 5.96
N ASN A 27 24.12 -3.28 5.95
CA ASN A 27 23.34 -3.30 4.71
C ASN A 27 23.03 -1.87 4.23
N LEU A 28 22.98 -1.70 2.92
CA LEU A 28 22.53 -0.43 2.34
C LEU A 28 20.99 -0.33 2.46
N VAL A 29 20.51 0.67 3.20
CA VAL A 29 19.09 0.98 3.32
C VAL A 29 18.76 2.17 2.41
N LEU A 30 17.91 1.95 1.42
CA LEU A 30 17.46 2.98 0.48
C LEU A 30 16.03 3.38 0.80
N SER A 31 15.81 4.67 1.00
CA SER A 31 14.48 5.25 1.04
C SER A 31 14.11 5.78 -0.34
N LEU A 32 13.02 5.25 -0.90
CA LEU A 32 12.62 5.54 -2.27
C LEU A 32 11.28 6.30 -2.27
N SER A 33 11.28 7.47 -2.92
CA SER A 33 10.10 8.32 -2.97
C SER A 33 9.03 7.79 -3.91
N ALA A 34 7.85 7.48 -3.37
CA ALA A 34 6.68 7.11 -4.17
C ALA A 34 6.29 8.21 -5.19
N GLY A 35 6.50 9.49 -4.85
CA GLY A 35 6.23 10.60 -5.77
C GLY A 35 7.11 10.57 -7.01
N VAL A 36 8.40 10.27 -6.87
CA VAL A 36 9.33 10.15 -8.00
C VAL A 36 8.90 8.99 -8.90
N ILE A 37 8.58 7.84 -8.33
CA ILE A 37 8.09 6.68 -9.08
C ILE A 37 6.79 7.01 -9.81
N TYR A 38 5.84 7.63 -9.12
CA TYR A 38 4.57 8.05 -9.68
C TYR A 38 4.76 8.89 -10.96
N HIS A 39 5.55 9.96 -10.89
CA HIS A 39 5.78 10.83 -12.05
C HIS A 39 6.49 10.11 -13.19
N ARG A 40 7.49 9.29 -12.89
CA ARG A 40 8.20 8.51 -13.92
C ARG A 40 7.31 7.46 -14.57
N LEU A 41 6.42 6.81 -13.81
CA LEU A 41 5.44 5.88 -14.36
C LEU A 41 4.48 6.60 -15.30
N LEU A 42 3.94 7.77 -14.94
CA LEU A 42 3.09 8.55 -15.83
C LEU A 42 3.79 8.87 -17.16
N GLN A 43 5.04 9.35 -17.10
CA GLN A 43 5.84 9.64 -18.28
C GLN A 43 6.07 8.39 -19.16
N ARG A 44 6.38 7.24 -18.55
CA ARG A 44 6.59 5.98 -19.30
C ARG A 44 5.31 5.48 -19.96
N ILE A 45 4.17 5.53 -19.24
CA ILE A 45 2.86 5.10 -19.75
C ILE A 45 2.46 5.97 -20.94
N THR A 46 2.56 7.29 -20.81
CA THR A 46 2.18 8.22 -21.89
C THR A 46 3.11 8.11 -23.09
N ALA A 47 4.42 7.98 -22.86
CA ALA A 47 5.40 7.75 -23.93
C ALA A 47 5.14 6.42 -24.65
N ARG A 48 4.88 5.33 -23.93
CA ARG A 48 4.53 4.02 -24.51
C ARG A 48 3.24 4.12 -25.34
N ASN A 49 2.28 4.89 -24.86
CA ASN A 49 0.99 5.09 -25.52
C ASN A 49 1.05 6.15 -26.66
N GLY A 50 2.21 6.70 -26.94
CA GLY A 50 2.43 7.68 -28.01
C GLY A 50 1.71 9.02 -27.80
N VAL A 51 1.47 9.40 -26.53
CA VAL A 51 0.75 10.63 -26.18
C VAL A 51 1.54 11.50 -25.21
N PRO A 52 1.30 12.83 -25.17
CA PRO A 52 1.92 13.71 -24.19
C PRO A 52 1.55 13.36 -22.74
N ALA A 53 2.47 13.63 -21.81
CA ALA A 53 2.23 13.48 -20.39
C ALA A 53 1.30 14.55 -19.81
N GLU A 54 1.10 15.65 -20.54
CA GLU A 54 0.17 16.72 -20.19
C GLU A 54 -1.19 16.52 -20.89
N PRO A 55 -2.31 16.90 -20.26
CA PRO A 55 -3.63 16.78 -20.89
C PRO A 55 -3.73 17.57 -22.19
N LEU A 56 -4.24 16.95 -23.25
CA LEU A 56 -4.53 17.59 -24.52
C LEU A 56 -5.94 18.20 -24.56
N VAL A 57 -6.05 19.32 -25.26
CA VAL A 57 -7.33 19.96 -25.61
C VAL A 57 -7.33 20.26 -27.11
N PRO A 58 -8.19 19.62 -27.94
CA PRO A 58 -9.15 18.56 -27.58
C PRO A 58 -8.46 17.26 -27.17
N ARG A 59 -9.15 16.45 -26.38
CA ARG A 59 -8.62 15.20 -25.82
C ARG A 59 -8.37 14.17 -26.93
N GLN A 60 -7.15 13.69 -27.04
CA GLN A 60 -6.78 12.55 -27.87
C GLN A 60 -6.32 11.40 -26.98
N LEU A 61 -6.85 10.21 -27.20
CA LEU A 61 -6.51 9.03 -26.41
C LEU A 61 -5.57 8.12 -27.23
N GLY A 62 -4.50 7.70 -26.59
CA GLY A 62 -3.63 6.66 -27.14
C GLY A 62 -4.33 5.31 -27.29
N PRO A 63 -3.72 4.34 -28.01
CA PRO A 63 -4.31 3.06 -28.35
C PRO A 63 -4.52 2.13 -27.14
N ASP A 64 -3.64 2.19 -26.14
CA ASP A 64 -3.62 1.24 -25.03
C ASP A 64 -4.45 1.72 -23.84
N ILE A 65 -4.90 0.77 -23.01
CA ILE A 65 -5.51 1.05 -21.73
C ILE A 65 -4.48 0.84 -20.61
N CYS A 66 -4.34 1.84 -19.75
CA CYS A 66 -3.55 1.73 -18.52
C CYS A 66 -4.38 1.04 -17.44
N VAL A 67 -3.87 -0.05 -16.89
CA VAL A 67 -4.52 -0.86 -15.86
C VAL A 67 -3.63 -0.95 -14.63
N PRO A 68 -3.70 0.02 -13.70
CA PRO A 68 -3.10 -0.13 -12.39
C PRO A 68 -3.72 -1.29 -11.63
N TYR A 69 -2.90 -2.23 -11.15
CA TYR A 69 -3.34 -3.36 -10.32
C TYR A 69 -2.73 -3.37 -8.91
N GLY A 70 -1.80 -2.44 -8.63
CA GLY A 70 -1.23 -2.17 -7.33
C GLY A 70 -1.81 -0.92 -6.66
N LYS A 71 -1.04 -0.34 -5.74
CA LYS A 71 -1.46 0.85 -4.98
C LYS A 71 -1.06 2.18 -5.64
N ILE A 72 0.02 2.21 -6.44
CA ILE A 72 0.71 3.46 -6.83
C ILE A 72 -0.13 4.41 -7.72
N LEU A 73 -0.91 3.90 -8.65
CA LEU A 73 -1.79 4.70 -9.51
C LEU A 73 -3.28 4.47 -9.22
N ARG A 74 -3.60 3.98 -8.03
CA ARG A 74 -4.98 3.69 -7.65
C ARG A 74 -5.82 4.97 -7.62
N GLY A 75 -6.85 5.01 -8.45
CA GLY A 75 -7.75 6.18 -8.53
C GLY A 75 -7.21 7.36 -9.33
N VAL A 76 -6.06 7.21 -9.98
CA VAL A 76 -5.47 8.22 -10.84
C VAL A 76 -5.92 8.01 -12.29
N THR A 77 -6.24 9.09 -12.99
CA THR A 77 -6.44 9.08 -14.44
C THR A 77 -5.12 9.50 -15.10
N VAL A 78 -4.54 8.62 -15.89
CA VAL A 78 -3.33 8.92 -16.67
C VAL A 78 -3.69 9.86 -17.82
N PRO A 79 -2.94 10.95 -18.05
CA PRO A 79 -3.20 11.89 -19.15
C PRO A 79 -3.29 11.16 -20.50
N ASN A 80 -4.24 11.57 -21.33
CA ASN A 80 -4.43 11.09 -22.71
C ASN A 80 -4.49 9.56 -22.86
N THR A 81 -4.83 8.85 -21.79
CA THR A 81 -4.82 7.38 -21.74
C THR A 81 -6.10 6.91 -21.05
N VAL A 82 -6.78 5.91 -21.65
CA VAL A 82 -7.87 5.24 -20.96
C VAL A 82 -7.28 4.55 -19.72
N THR A 83 -7.84 4.83 -18.56
CA THR A 83 -7.34 4.26 -17.30
C THR A 83 -8.45 3.53 -16.56
N LYS A 84 -8.24 2.27 -16.22
CA LYS A 84 -9.16 1.46 -15.43
C LYS A 84 -8.40 0.61 -14.42
N THR A 85 -8.55 0.93 -13.15
CA THR A 85 -7.87 0.23 -12.06
C THR A 85 -8.49 -1.13 -11.78
N LEU A 86 -7.67 -2.18 -11.65
CA LEU A 86 -8.02 -3.43 -10.98
C LEU A 86 -7.82 -3.25 -9.47
N ARG A 87 -8.90 -3.35 -8.72
CA ARG A 87 -8.90 -3.18 -7.27
C ARG A 87 -8.52 -4.47 -6.57
N THR A 88 -7.22 -4.75 -6.56
CA THR A 88 -6.65 -5.88 -5.81
C THR A 88 -6.23 -5.45 -4.42
N ASP A 89 -6.28 -6.37 -3.48
CA ASP A 89 -5.71 -6.18 -2.16
C ASP A 89 -5.07 -7.47 -1.63
N LYS A 90 -4.20 -7.31 -0.64
CA LYS A 90 -3.62 -8.39 0.14
C LYS A 90 -4.48 -8.57 1.39
N VAL A 91 -5.21 -9.68 1.46
CA VAL A 91 -6.18 -9.95 2.52
C VAL A 91 -5.68 -11.10 3.38
N TYR A 92 -5.36 -10.81 4.63
CA TYR A 92 -4.98 -11.82 5.62
C TYR A 92 -6.19 -12.58 6.16
N GLU A 93 -5.99 -13.85 6.49
CA GLU A 93 -6.95 -14.58 7.30
C GLU A 93 -7.02 -13.98 8.72
N PRO A 94 -8.14 -14.18 9.45
CA PRO A 94 -8.32 -13.57 10.77
C PRO A 94 -7.27 -13.96 11.82
N ASP A 95 -6.69 -15.15 11.69
CA ASP A 95 -5.61 -15.66 12.54
C ASP A 95 -4.20 -15.25 12.08
N LEU A 96 -4.11 -14.49 10.99
CA LEU A 96 -2.87 -14.01 10.34
C LEU A 96 -1.95 -15.11 9.82
N SER A 97 -2.40 -16.36 9.77
CA SER A 97 -1.60 -17.53 9.32
C SER A 97 -1.24 -17.48 7.84
N ALA A 98 -2.10 -16.89 7.02
CA ALA A 98 -1.93 -16.81 5.58
C ALA A 98 -2.58 -15.55 5.01
N TYR A 99 -2.30 -15.26 3.75
CA TYR A 99 -3.01 -14.24 2.99
C TYR A 99 -3.23 -14.64 1.54
N SER A 100 -4.22 -14.06 0.92
CA SER A 100 -4.53 -14.19 -0.51
C SER A 100 -4.60 -12.83 -1.19
N ILE A 101 -4.46 -12.83 -2.52
CA ILE A 101 -4.73 -11.64 -3.33
C ILE A 101 -6.18 -11.73 -3.83
N GLU A 102 -6.97 -10.77 -3.41
CA GLU A 102 -8.41 -10.70 -3.66
C GLU A 102 -8.83 -9.35 -4.22
N ALA A 103 -10.11 -9.21 -4.54
CA ALA A 103 -10.69 -7.89 -4.77
C ALA A 103 -10.65 -7.06 -3.48
N TYR A 104 -10.37 -5.77 -3.60
CA TYR A 104 -10.49 -4.86 -2.46
C TYR A 104 -11.92 -4.92 -1.90
N PRO A 105 -12.09 -4.94 -0.57
CA PRO A 105 -13.42 -5.02 0.05
C PRO A 105 -14.39 -3.98 -0.50
N GLY A 106 -15.59 -4.43 -0.86
CA GLY A 106 -16.63 -3.58 -1.46
C GLY A 106 -16.55 -3.43 -2.98
N TYR A 107 -15.56 -4.02 -3.64
CA TYR A 107 -15.46 -4.07 -5.11
C TYR A 107 -15.89 -5.43 -5.67
N SER A 108 -16.25 -5.45 -6.95
CA SER A 108 -16.59 -6.67 -7.68
C SER A 108 -15.46 -7.69 -7.64
N PRO A 109 -15.76 -9.00 -7.69
CA PRO A 109 -14.75 -10.05 -7.79
C PRO A 109 -13.76 -9.81 -8.94
N LEU A 110 -12.51 -10.25 -8.78
CA LEU A 110 -11.46 -10.04 -9.78
C LEU A 110 -11.83 -10.53 -11.19
N PRO A 111 -12.51 -11.70 -11.37
CA PRO A 111 -12.95 -12.12 -12.71
C PRO A 111 -13.86 -11.10 -13.40
N ASP A 112 -14.76 -10.45 -12.65
CA ASP A 112 -15.68 -9.44 -13.20
C ASP A 112 -14.95 -8.15 -13.57
N GLN A 113 -13.98 -7.76 -12.73
CA GLN A 113 -13.13 -6.60 -13.01
C GLN A 113 -12.30 -6.84 -14.30
N VAL A 114 -11.74 -8.03 -14.48
CA VAL A 114 -10.95 -8.38 -15.68
C VAL A 114 -11.86 -8.42 -16.91
N ARG A 115 -13.08 -8.99 -16.83
CA ARG A 115 -14.07 -8.90 -17.93
C ARG A 115 -14.37 -7.45 -18.32
N THR A 116 -14.47 -6.55 -17.33
CA THR A 116 -14.65 -5.11 -17.61
C THR A 116 -13.45 -4.53 -18.36
N ILE A 117 -12.22 -4.91 -18.02
CA ILE A 117 -11.02 -4.48 -18.76
C ILE A 117 -11.08 -5.00 -20.21
N ARG A 118 -11.40 -6.27 -20.39
CA ARG A 118 -11.50 -6.89 -21.74
C ARG A 118 -12.53 -6.19 -22.62
N ALA A 119 -13.64 -5.68 -22.03
CA ALA A 119 -14.70 -4.99 -22.77
C ALA A 119 -14.24 -3.68 -23.44
N PHE A 120 -13.11 -3.09 -23.05
CA PHE A 120 -12.53 -1.95 -23.76
C PHE A 120 -11.91 -2.33 -25.11
N ASP A 121 -11.64 -3.60 -25.34
CA ASP A 121 -11.05 -4.15 -26.58
C ASP A 121 -9.76 -3.45 -27.02
N ARG A 122 -8.88 -3.15 -26.06
CA ARG A 122 -7.60 -2.47 -26.25
C ARG A 122 -6.46 -3.29 -25.63
N PRO A 123 -5.24 -3.16 -26.17
CA PRO A 123 -4.06 -3.68 -25.48
C PRO A 123 -3.90 -3.06 -24.11
N VAL A 124 -3.35 -3.82 -23.17
CA VAL A 124 -3.27 -3.44 -21.75
C VAL A 124 -1.84 -3.16 -21.34
N ILE A 125 -1.60 -2.00 -20.74
CA ILE A 125 -0.40 -1.70 -19.95
C ILE A 125 -0.76 -1.97 -18.48
N LEU A 126 -0.27 -3.07 -17.92
CA LEU A 126 -0.42 -3.38 -16.49
C LEU A 126 0.58 -2.58 -15.67
N VAL A 127 0.13 -1.95 -14.57
CA VAL A 127 1.00 -1.08 -13.76
C VAL A 127 0.95 -1.44 -12.28
N ASP A 128 2.14 -1.60 -11.65
CA ASP A 128 2.28 -1.79 -10.20
C ASP A 128 3.45 -0.97 -9.63
N ASP A 129 3.51 -0.87 -8.31
CA ASP A 129 4.61 -0.24 -7.58
C ASP A 129 5.86 -1.13 -7.56
N MET A 130 5.70 -2.43 -7.34
CA MET A 130 6.82 -3.38 -7.23
C MET A 130 6.45 -4.75 -7.79
N LEU A 131 7.40 -5.34 -8.50
CA LEU A 131 7.34 -6.73 -8.93
C LEU A 131 8.55 -7.50 -8.36
N HIS A 132 8.30 -8.29 -7.32
CA HIS A 132 9.27 -9.16 -6.66
C HIS A 132 8.87 -10.63 -6.82
N ASP A 133 8.09 -11.20 -5.92
CA ASP A 133 7.56 -12.57 -5.99
C ASP A 133 6.36 -12.71 -6.92
N GLY A 134 5.79 -11.58 -7.34
CA GLY A 134 4.70 -11.50 -8.31
C GLY A 134 3.38 -12.11 -7.88
N LYS A 135 3.08 -12.21 -6.58
CA LYS A 135 1.81 -12.82 -6.10
C LYS A 135 0.57 -12.22 -6.72
N ARG A 136 0.54 -10.89 -6.95
CA ARG A 136 -0.60 -10.24 -7.62
C ARG A 136 -0.70 -10.67 -9.09
N ILE A 137 0.38 -10.59 -9.83
CA ILE A 137 0.34 -10.95 -11.26
C ILE A 137 0.08 -12.44 -11.46
N ARG A 138 0.61 -13.33 -10.61
CA ARG A 138 0.28 -14.76 -10.61
C ARG A 138 -1.21 -15.02 -10.40
N ARG A 139 -1.89 -14.17 -9.62
CA ARG A 139 -3.34 -14.25 -9.41
C ARG A 139 -4.12 -13.72 -10.60
N LEU A 140 -3.61 -12.71 -11.29
CA LEU A 140 -4.30 -12.05 -12.41
C LEU A 140 -4.03 -12.73 -13.75
N ALA A 141 -2.85 -13.27 -14.00
CA ALA A 141 -2.46 -13.85 -15.28
C ALA A 141 -3.44 -14.90 -15.81
N PRO A 142 -3.90 -15.89 -15.03
CA PRO A 142 -4.90 -16.84 -15.50
C PRO A 142 -6.24 -16.20 -15.88
N LEU A 143 -6.65 -15.14 -15.20
CA LEU A 143 -7.89 -14.42 -15.47
C LEU A 143 -7.80 -13.61 -16.77
N LEU A 144 -6.63 -12.98 -17.01
CA LEU A 144 -6.33 -12.26 -18.24
C LEU A 144 -6.28 -13.21 -19.44
N GLU A 145 -5.67 -14.38 -19.27
CA GLU A 145 -5.61 -15.44 -20.29
C GLU A 145 -7.00 -15.98 -20.62
N GLN A 146 -7.81 -16.36 -19.61
CA GLN A 146 -9.18 -16.85 -19.78
C GLN A 146 -10.09 -15.85 -20.53
N THR A 147 -9.85 -14.57 -20.37
CA THR A 147 -10.61 -13.53 -21.08
C THR A 147 -9.97 -13.10 -22.39
N HIS A 148 -8.87 -13.72 -22.81
CA HIS A 148 -8.09 -13.31 -23.98
C HIS A 148 -7.73 -11.81 -23.97
N THR A 149 -7.40 -11.29 -22.78
CA THR A 149 -6.97 -9.90 -22.63
C THR A 149 -5.50 -9.76 -23.07
N ARG A 150 -5.27 -8.97 -24.11
CA ARG A 150 -3.91 -8.76 -24.62
C ARG A 150 -3.13 -7.84 -23.70
N VAL A 151 -2.13 -8.38 -23.01
CA VAL A 151 -1.17 -7.62 -22.24
C VAL A 151 -0.02 -7.20 -23.16
N ASP A 152 0.11 -5.89 -23.40
CA ASP A 152 1.17 -5.34 -24.25
C ASP A 152 2.45 -5.11 -23.43
N GLN A 153 2.31 -4.69 -22.18
CA GLN A 153 3.44 -4.47 -21.28
C GLN A 153 3.03 -4.54 -19.82
N VAL A 154 3.95 -4.99 -18.96
CA VAL A 154 3.93 -4.79 -17.51
C VAL A 154 4.94 -3.71 -17.17
N LEU A 155 4.50 -2.62 -16.55
CA LEU A 155 5.33 -1.49 -16.16
C LEU A 155 5.31 -1.34 -14.65
N VAL A 156 6.49 -1.35 -14.02
CA VAL A 156 6.59 -1.30 -12.56
C VAL A 156 7.55 -0.25 -12.06
N GLY A 157 7.33 0.26 -10.86
CA GLY A 157 8.26 1.15 -10.19
C GLY A 157 9.59 0.44 -9.92
N TYR A 158 9.51 -0.74 -9.30
CA TYR A 158 10.67 -1.56 -8.94
C TYR A 158 10.52 -2.97 -9.48
N LEU A 159 11.54 -3.42 -10.21
CA LEU A 159 11.66 -4.79 -10.70
C LEU A 159 12.83 -5.48 -10.02
N THR A 160 12.62 -6.68 -9.50
CA THR A 160 13.72 -7.51 -8.99
C THR A 160 14.10 -8.61 -9.97
N GLY A 161 15.22 -9.31 -9.71
CA GLY A 161 15.61 -10.46 -10.51
C GLY A 161 14.51 -11.52 -10.57
N MET A 162 13.96 -11.90 -9.41
CA MET A 162 12.84 -12.86 -9.33
C MET A 162 11.61 -12.39 -10.11
N GLY A 163 11.32 -11.08 -10.04
CA GLY A 163 10.19 -10.50 -10.78
C GLY A 163 10.40 -10.56 -12.28
N ARG A 164 11.61 -10.30 -12.76
CA ARG A 164 11.96 -10.41 -14.17
C ARG A 164 11.83 -11.85 -14.67
N ASP A 165 12.42 -12.81 -13.96
CA ASP A 165 12.37 -14.22 -14.31
C ASP A 165 10.92 -14.73 -14.37
N LEU A 166 10.06 -14.24 -13.48
CA LEU A 166 8.63 -14.54 -13.55
C LEU A 166 7.96 -13.97 -14.81
N MET A 167 8.29 -12.74 -15.22
CA MET A 167 7.71 -12.17 -16.44
C MET A 167 8.15 -12.91 -17.68
N GLU A 168 9.40 -13.33 -17.75
CA GLU A 168 9.91 -14.19 -18.82
C GLU A 168 9.12 -15.54 -18.87
N GLN A 169 8.88 -16.16 -17.71
CA GLN A 169 8.07 -17.39 -17.63
C GLN A 169 6.62 -17.20 -18.08
N LEU A 170 6.01 -16.06 -17.79
CA LEU A 170 4.64 -15.74 -18.18
C LEU A 170 4.53 -15.19 -19.62
N GLY A 171 5.65 -14.91 -20.27
CA GLY A 171 5.69 -14.33 -21.60
C GLY A 171 5.21 -12.88 -21.67
N TYR A 172 5.26 -12.13 -20.57
CA TYR A 172 4.88 -10.73 -20.52
C TYR A 172 6.09 -9.81 -20.67
N PRO A 173 6.10 -8.90 -21.65
CA PRO A 173 7.12 -7.86 -21.70
C PRO A 173 7.07 -6.99 -20.44
N VAL A 174 8.22 -6.78 -19.80
CA VAL A 174 8.31 -5.97 -18.57
C VAL A 174 9.31 -4.84 -18.73
N ASP A 175 8.95 -3.66 -18.20
CA ASP A 175 9.84 -2.51 -18.03
C ASP A 175 9.69 -1.94 -16.62
N SER A 176 10.71 -1.24 -16.12
CA SER A 176 10.72 -0.70 -14.76
C SER A 176 11.42 0.64 -14.68
N ILE A 177 11.06 1.42 -13.65
CA ILE A 177 11.78 2.67 -13.34
C ILE A 177 13.13 2.35 -12.70
N TYR A 178 13.17 1.34 -11.82
CA TYR A 178 14.39 0.86 -11.19
C TYR A 178 14.46 -0.66 -11.23
N TYR A 179 15.62 -1.19 -11.60
CA TYR A 179 15.93 -2.60 -11.53
C TYR A 179 16.85 -2.88 -10.35
N LEU A 180 16.38 -3.74 -9.44
CA LEU A 180 17.06 -4.11 -8.18
C LEU A 180 17.24 -5.64 -8.15
N PRO A 181 18.22 -6.20 -8.87
CA PRO A 181 18.32 -7.66 -9.08
C PRO A 181 18.39 -8.45 -7.78
N ASN A 182 19.12 -7.94 -6.80
CA ASN A 182 19.44 -8.61 -5.54
C ASN A 182 18.73 -7.98 -4.33
N LEU A 183 17.48 -7.49 -4.51
CA LEU A 183 16.71 -6.96 -3.40
C LEU A 183 16.46 -8.06 -2.35
N ARG A 184 16.98 -7.87 -1.15
CA ARG A 184 16.84 -8.85 -0.07
C ARG A 184 15.56 -8.66 0.72
N ARG A 185 15.23 -7.41 1.06
CA ARG A 185 14.07 -7.05 1.88
C ARG A 185 13.54 -5.68 1.50
N TRP A 186 12.26 -5.47 1.73
CA TRP A 186 11.65 -4.16 1.58
C TRP A 186 10.59 -3.96 2.66
N PHE A 187 10.36 -2.71 3.00
CA PHE A 187 9.31 -2.27 3.90
C PHE A 187 8.41 -1.27 3.19
N VAL A 188 7.12 -1.43 3.37
CA VAL A 188 6.13 -0.45 2.88
C VAL A 188 5.77 0.43 4.06
N GLU A 189 6.25 1.67 4.06
CA GLU A 189 6.11 2.62 5.17
C GLU A 189 4.68 2.67 5.73
N SER A 190 3.67 2.80 4.85
CA SER A 190 2.27 2.89 5.27
C SER A 190 1.75 1.65 6.00
N THR A 191 2.32 0.46 5.77
CA THR A 191 1.86 -0.76 6.46
C THR A 191 2.43 -0.88 7.87
N LEU A 192 3.41 -0.06 8.22
CA LEU A 192 4.02 -0.02 9.54
C LEU A 192 3.32 0.95 10.50
N TYR A 193 2.48 1.85 10.00
CA TYR A 193 1.84 2.90 10.80
C TYR A 193 0.37 2.57 11.08
N PRO A 194 0.03 2.15 12.32
CA PRO A 194 -1.36 1.86 12.71
C PRO A 194 -2.27 3.07 12.51
N PHE A 195 -3.52 2.84 12.17
CA PHE A 195 -4.56 3.82 11.82
C PHE A 195 -4.28 4.68 10.57
N ILE A 196 -3.04 4.72 10.06
CA ILE A 196 -2.69 5.40 8.81
C ILE A 196 -2.73 4.41 7.65
N GLY A 197 -2.25 3.19 7.89
CA GLY A 197 -2.25 2.11 6.92
C GLY A 197 -2.08 0.75 7.58
N GLY A 198 -1.95 -0.28 6.77
CA GLY A 198 -1.83 -1.66 7.17
C GLY A 198 -2.16 -2.58 6.01
N ASP A 199 -2.05 -3.87 6.23
CA ASP A 199 -2.59 -4.88 5.32
C ASP A 199 -4.00 -5.28 5.78
N THR A 200 -4.92 -5.45 4.84
CA THR A 200 -6.32 -5.80 5.12
C THR A 200 -6.43 -7.17 5.76
N VAL A 201 -7.31 -7.31 6.76
CA VAL A 201 -7.68 -8.59 7.36
C VAL A 201 -9.11 -8.95 6.96
N ARG A 202 -9.36 -10.23 6.67
CA ARG A 202 -10.70 -10.74 6.34
C ARG A 202 -11.66 -10.49 7.51
N ARG A 203 -12.82 -9.95 7.22
CA ARG A 203 -13.86 -9.73 8.22
C ARG A 203 -14.48 -11.04 8.65
N THR A 204 -14.66 -11.20 9.95
CA THR A 204 -15.42 -12.30 10.56
C THR A 204 -16.82 -11.86 11.02
N GLY A 205 -17.18 -10.58 10.80
CA GLY A 205 -18.46 -10.01 11.20
C GLY A 205 -18.63 -8.56 10.75
N LEU A 206 -19.72 -7.94 11.16
CA LEU A 206 -19.99 -6.52 10.93
C LEU A 206 -19.22 -5.69 11.97
N LEU A 207 -18.25 -4.91 11.52
CA LEU A 207 -17.61 -3.89 12.35
C LEU A 207 -18.42 -2.60 12.32
N PRO A 208 -18.51 -1.85 13.43
CA PRO A 208 -19.17 -0.56 13.48
C PRO A 208 -18.64 0.39 12.41
N GLY A 209 -19.52 1.17 11.78
CA GLY A 209 -19.12 2.19 10.80
C GLY A 209 -18.57 1.66 9.48
N GLY A 210 -18.69 0.35 9.20
CA GLY A 210 -18.17 -0.22 7.95
C GLY A 210 -16.64 -0.29 7.86
N LEU A 211 -15.92 -0.03 8.95
CA LEU A 211 -14.47 -0.02 9.00
C LEU A 211 -13.88 -1.39 8.69
N GLN A 212 -12.70 -1.39 8.05
CA GLN A 212 -11.99 -2.60 7.65
C GLN A 212 -10.89 -2.91 8.66
N PRO A 213 -10.83 -4.14 9.25
CA PRO A 213 -9.73 -4.54 10.10
C PRO A 213 -8.43 -4.63 9.29
N SER A 214 -7.33 -4.28 9.93
CA SER A 214 -6.00 -4.37 9.35
C SER A 214 -5.00 -5.00 10.28
N VAL A 215 -3.87 -5.41 9.75
CA VAL A 215 -2.69 -5.81 10.51
C VAL A 215 -1.52 -4.90 10.20
N ASN A 216 -0.87 -4.44 11.26
CA ASN A 216 0.44 -3.81 11.20
C ASN A 216 1.45 -4.79 11.77
N ARG A 217 2.47 -5.16 10.99
CA ARG A 217 3.48 -6.17 11.40
C ARG A 217 4.55 -5.53 12.27
N ILE A 218 4.11 -4.98 13.38
CA ILE A 218 4.90 -4.41 14.46
C ILE A 218 4.25 -4.78 15.81
N LEU A 219 5.02 -4.80 16.87
CA LEU A 219 4.49 -4.97 18.22
C LEU A 219 3.69 -3.72 18.63
N PRO A 220 2.60 -3.87 19.43
CA PRO A 220 2.06 -5.13 19.98
C PRO A 220 1.05 -5.84 19.06
N TYR A 221 0.80 -5.40 17.83
CA TYR A 221 -0.28 -5.92 16.97
C TYR A 221 0.04 -7.30 16.39
N ALA A 222 1.26 -7.48 15.88
CA ALA A 222 1.75 -8.76 15.36
C ALA A 222 3.27 -8.82 15.46
N SER A 223 3.81 -10.02 15.71
CA SER A 223 5.26 -10.22 15.63
C SER A 223 5.71 -10.09 14.16
N PRO A 224 6.65 -9.19 13.84
CA PRO A 224 7.19 -9.13 12.48
C PRO A 224 8.05 -10.38 12.20
N GLU A 225 7.89 -10.96 11.00
CA GLU A 225 8.76 -12.04 10.53
C GLU A 225 10.08 -11.44 9.99
N LEU A 226 10.99 -11.16 10.90
CA LEU A 226 12.32 -10.62 10.59
C LEU A 226 13.37 -11.66 11.02
N PRO A 227 13.71 -12.64 10.13
CA PRO A 227 14.77 -13.61 10.43
C PRO A 227 16.08 -12.86 10.65
N ASP A 228 16.88 -13.40 11.57
CA ASP A 228 18.20 -12.89 11.98
C ASP A 228 18.22 -11.52 12.66
N VAL A 229 17.08 -11.07 13.17
CA VAL A 229 16.95 -9.81 13.91
C VAL A 229 16.65 -10.12 15.38
N ASP A 230 17.40 -9.49 16.29
CA ASP A 230 17.14 -9.66 17.71
C ASP A 230 15.84 -8.96 18.18
N SER A 231 15.28 -9.50 19.28
CA SER A 231 14.01 -9.01 19.83
C SER A 231 14.05 -7.54 20.28
N ARG A 232 15.20 -7.05 20.69
CA ARG A 232 15.39 -5.65 21.09
C ARG A 232 15.29 -4.72 19.90
N ALA A 233 15.90 -5.07 18.76
CA ALA A 233 15.82 -4.30 17.53
C ALA A 233 14.40 -4.29 16.96
N VAL A 234 13.68 -5.42 17.02
CA VAL A 234 12.25 -5.51 16.68
C VAL A 234 11.42 -4.57 17.56
N TRP A 235 11.68 -4.58 18.87
CA TRP A 235 11.00 -3.71 19.82
C TRP A 235 11.26 -2.23 19.51
N GLN A 236 12.50 -1.85 19.22
CA GLN A 236 12.89 -0.47 18.87
C GLN A 236 12.21 0.00 17.59
N LEU A 237 12.19 -0.83 16.54
CA LEU A 237 11.47 -0.55 15.30
C LEU A 237 9.99 -0.34 15.56
N SER A 238 9.37 -1.22 16.36
CA SER A 238 7.95 -1.15 16.68
C SER A 238 7.60 0.14 17.42
N LEU A 239 8.41 0.51 18.41
CA LEU A 239 8.24 1.76 19.14
C LEU A 239 8.37 2.98 18.22
N CYS A 240 9.38 3.00 17.36
CA CYS A 240 9.57 4.06 16.36
C CYS A 240 8.33 4.19 15.45
N CYS A 241 7.77 3.08 14.99
CA CYS A 241 6.60 3.09 14.11
C CYS A 241 5.34 3.61 14.83
N LEU A 242 5.12 3.22 16.09
CA LEU A 242 4.00 3.72 16.90
C LEU A 242 4.12 5.22 17.16
N GLU A 243 5.31 5.69 17.56
CA GLU A 243 5.57 7.10 17.79
C GLU A 243 5.43 7.92 16.51
N ASN A 244 5.91 7.42 15.38
CA ASN A 244 5.73 8.05 14.07
C ASN A 244 4.26 8.18 13.69
N ALA A 245 3.49 7.09 13.84
CA ALA A 245 2.05 7.10 13.55
C ALA A 245 1.32 8.10 14.44
N ARG A 246 1.61 8.12 15.75
CA ARG A 246 1.05 9.09 16.71
C ARG A 246 1.36 10.54 16.32
N ASP A 247 2.61 10.86 16.03
CA ASP A 247 3.02 12.23 15.70
C ASP A 247 2.36 12.74 14.41
N ILE A 248 2.25 11.87 13.38
CA ILE A 248 1.55 12.20 12.14
C ILE A 248 0.06 12.44 12.41
N LEU A 249 -0.59 11.59 13.21
CA LEU A 249 -2.00 11.73 13.55
C LEU A 249 -2.28 12.96 14.40
N LEU A 250 -1.44 13.27 15.39
CA LEU A 250 -1.56 14.50 16.17
C LEU A 250 -1.49 15.75 15.29
N ALA A 251 -0.56 15.78 14.33
CA ALA A 251 -0.46 16.89 13.38
C ALA A 251 -1.72 16.99 12.49
N LEU A 252 -2.23 15.84 12.02
CA LEU A 252 -3.45 15.79 11.21
C LEU A 252 -4.69 16.21 12.01
N GLU A 253 -4.82 15.75 13.25
CA GLU A 253 -5.92 16.10 14.15
C GLU A 253 -5.90 17.61 14.51
N ALA A 254 -4.73 18.19 14.72
CA ALA A 254 -4.58 19.63 14.96
C ALA A 254 -4.95 20.45 13.73
N GLU A 255 -4.47 20.07 12.54
CA GLU A 255 -4.82 20.75 11.29
C GLU A 255 -6.32 20.64 10.97
N TYR A 256 -6.90 19.45 11.14
CA TYR A 256 -8.33 19.25 10.94
C TYR A 256 -9.18 20.12 11.88
N ARG A 257 -8.78 20.21 13.16
CA ARG A 257 -9.44 21.07 14.15
C ARG A 257 -9.36 22.54 13.77
N SER A 258 -8.21 22.99 13.29
CA SER A 258 -8.01 24.37 12.82
C SER A 258 -8.89 24.72 11.63
N LEU A 259 -9.03 23.79 10.67
CA LEU A 259 -9.80 24.01 9.44
C LEU A 259 -11.31 23.91 9.62
N TYR A 260 -11.76 22.99 10.48
CA TYR A 260 -13.19 22.65 10.59
C TYR A 260 -13.83 22.94 11.94
N ALA A 261 -13.07 23.46 12.92
CA ALA A 261 -13.51 23.69 14.30
C ALA A 261 -14.11 22.43 14.97
N ARG A 262 -13.64 21.22 14.58
CA ARG A 262 -14.15 19.93 15.04
C ARG A 262 -12.99 18.96 15.27
N ASN A 263 -13.19 18.00 16.20
CA ASN A 263 -12.21 16.94 16.40
C ASN A 263 -12.24 15.92 15.26
N LEU A 264 -11.07 15.48 14.82
CA LEU A 264 -10.92 14.34 13.92
C LEU A 264 -11.05 13.06 14.74
N THR A 265 -12.15 12.35 14.58
CA THR A 265 -12.44 11.09 15.28
C THR A 265 -12.31 9.90 14.33
N LEU A 266 -12.23 8.69 14.85
CA LEU A 266 -12.20 7.48 14.02
C LEU A 266 -13.38 7.43 13.03
N ALA A 267 -14.59 7.80 13.46
CA ALA A 267 -15.76 7.87 12.60
C ALA A 267 -15.59 8.85 11.41
N ARG A 268 -14.77 9.88 11.57
CA ARG A 268 -14.54 10.91 10.53
C ARG A 268 -13.36 10.62 9.63
N LEU A 269 -12.45 9.74 10.03
CA LEU A 269 -11.38 9.26 9.18
C LEU A 269 -11.92 8.39 8.02
N GLY A 270 -13.14 7.89 8.14
CA GLY A 270 -13.89 7.24 7.05
C GLY A 270 -13.19 6.02 6.46
N GLU A 271 -13.23 5.91 5.14
CA GLU A 271 -12.60 4.80 4.40
C GLU A 271 -11.05 4.78 4.48
N ALA A 272 -10.44 5.88 4.94
CA ALA A 272 -9.00 5.96 5.09
C ALA A 272 -8.49 5.26 6.35
N VAL A 273 -9.38 4.94 7.30
CA VAL A 273 -8.98 4.31 8.56
C VAL A 273 -9.04 2.80 8.44
N ILE A 274 -7.89 2.21 8.61
CA ILE A 274 -7.73 0.78 8.81
C ILE A 274 -7.56 0.54 10.30
N LEU A 275 -8.48 -0.20 10.92
CA LEU A 275 -8.38 -0.50 12.34
C LEU A 275 -7.37 -1.61 12.58
N PRO A 276 -6.31 -1.38 13.37
CA PRO A 276 -5.35 -2.42 13.70
C PRO A 276 -6.01 -3.51 14.53
N LEU A 277 -5.72 -4.77 14.21
CA LEU A 277 -5.98 -5.88 15.09
C LEU A 277 -5.05 -5.77 16.29
N CYS A 278 -5.60 -5.84 17.48
CA CYS A 278 -4.83 -5.91 18.71
C CYS A 278 -5.03 -7.31 19.31
N PRO A 279 -4.04 -8.21 19.19
CA PRO A 279 -4.18 -9.60 19.65
C PRO A 279 -4.58 -9.73 21.11
N ASP A 280 -4.10 -8.82 21.96
CA ASP A 280 -4.34 -8.82 23.40
C ASP A 280 -5.77 -8.43 23.80
N LYS A 281 -6.52 -7.82 22.87
CA LYS A 281 -7.88 -7.36 23.10
C LYS A 281 -8.93 -8.27 22.46
N GLY A 282 -8.49 -9.35 21.84
CA GLY A 282 -9.32 -10.37 21.21
C GLY A 282 -10.02 -9.92 19.91
N PRO A 283 -10.70 -10.86 19.22
CA PRO A 283 -11.31 -10.60 17.92
C PRO A 283 -12.51 -9.63 17.96
N CYS A 284 -13.03 -9.34 19.15
CA CYS A 284 -14.21 -8.50 19.36
C CYS A 284 -13.88 -7.11 19.90
N MET A 285 -12.62 -6.63 19.77
CA MET A 285 -12.30 -5.29 20.19
C MET A 285 -13.12 -4.25 19.41
N THR A 286 -13.93 -3.52 20.13
CA THR A 286 -14.66 -2.37 19.58
C THR A 286 -13.91 -1.09 19.90
N TYR A 287 -13.47 -0.40 18.85
CA TYR A 287 -12.97 0.96 19.00
C TYR A 287 -14.13 1.92 19.22
N ASP A 288 -14.00 2.83 20.18
CA ASP A 288 -14.91 3.97 20.31
C ASP A 288 -14.65 4.95 19.16
N LEU A 289 -15.56 4.97 18.20
CA LEU A 289 -15.46 5.77 17.00
C LEU A 289 -15.52 7.29 17.25
N THR A 290 -15.88 7.72 18.47
CA THR A 290 -15.92 9.12 18.88
C THR A 290 -14.55 9.65 19.33
N ARG A 291 -13.60 8.75 19.56
CA ARG A 291 -12.23 9.08 19.97
C ARG A 291 -11.32 9.36 18.80
N ALA A 292 -10.25 10.09 19.07
CA ALA A 292 -9.15 10.32 18.15
C ALA A 292 -8.23 9.07 18.07
N ALA A 293 -7.63 8.82 16.92
CA ALA A 293 -6.73 7.68 16.71
C ALA A 293 -5.46 7.79 17.57
N SER A 294 -4.92 9.00 17.76
CA SER A 294 -3.76 9.27 18.61
C SER A 294 -3.92 8.76 20.04
N THR A 295 -5.12 8.84 20.59
CA THR A 295 -5.43 8.36 21.97
C THR A 295 -5.20 6.85 22.13
N TYR A 296 -5.48 6.07 21.07
CA TYR A 296 -5.23 4.61 21.10
C TYR A 296 -3.74 4.32 21.00
N LEU A 297 -3.01 5.08 20.17
CA LEU A 297 -1.56 4.91 20.04
C LEU A 297 -0.80 5.23 21.32
N ASP A 298 -1.25 6.21 22.11
CA ASP A 298 -0.64 6.48 23.42
C ASP A 298 -0.73 5.23 24.33
N GLY A 299 -1.89 4.56 24.36
CA GLY A 299 -2.06 3.31 25.11
C GLY A 299 -1.18 2.16 24.60
N ASP A 300 -1.08 2.02 23.26
CA ASP A 300 -0.27 0.96 22.63
C ASP A 300 1.24 1.20 22.86
N ILE A 301 1.70 2.45 22.85
CA ILE A 301 3.07 2.83 23.21
C ILE A 301 3.38 2.48 24.66
N GLU A 302 2.47 2.80 25.59
CA GLU A 302 2.65 2.43 26.99
C GLU A 302 2.69 0.92 27.19
N GLN A 303 1.81 0.18 26.51
CA GLN A 303 1.79 -1.29 26.56
C GLN A 303 3.13 -1.85 26.06
N LEU A 304 3.61 -1.38 24.90
CA LEU A 304 4.89 -1.84 24.34
C LEU A 304 6.07 -1.53 25.29
N ARG A 305 6.07 -0.38 25.96
CA ARG A 305 7.11 -0.02 26.93
C ARG A 305 7.12 -0.93 28.16
N ARG A 306 5.96 -1.48 28.54
CA ARG A 306 5.84 -2.44 29.66
C ARG A 306 6.28 -3.85 29.27
N MET A 307 6.30 -4.18 27.98
CA MET A 307 6.74 -5.50 27.45
C MET A 307 8.28 -5.64 27.42
N ARG A 308 9.01 -4.65 27.84
CA ARG A 308 10.49 -4.61 27.83
C ARG A 308 11.08 -5.28 29.12
#